data_63a22dcfb7dc4be02671547b673e14dd
#
_entry.id   63a22dcfb7dc4be02671547b673e14dd
#
_cell.length_a   1.000
_cell.length_b   1.000
_cell.length_c   1.000
_cell.angle_alpha   90.00
_cell.angle_beta   90.00
_cell.angle_gamma   90.00
#
_symmetry.space_group_name_H-M   'P 1'
#
loop_
_entity.id
_entity.type
_entity.pdbx_description
1 polymer ?
#
loop_
_entity_poly.entity_id
_entity_poly.type
_entity_poly.pdbx_seq_one_letter_code
_entity_poly.pdbx_strand_id
1 'polypeptide(L)'
;GLVFNNLNDFKSAITSFQNAVKKQPNHAGAHHNLALTFKNLGKINEAINSHEMAIKYEPENLAHDYYLSELKKEVLNSGLKNKINKILGNDKSKTATNDVFGNFLLSKFERQSKNHEKEIDYLIKGHEKFFNTNKKRFDLGLKYCFDDVIHISEKLKVNKNDIEKNNNIKPIFIIGVPRCGSTLVEKIIGSGNKSIPMGEETSLLENYINK
;
A
#
# COMPACT_ATOMS: atom_id res chain seq x y z
N GLY A 1 18.62 2.32 -0.11
CA GLY A 1 17.50 2.19 -1.06
C GLY A 1 16.17 2.43 -0.39
N LEU A 2 15.82 1.63 0.63
CA LEU A 2 14.50 1.73 1.30
C LEU A 2 14.24 3.12 1.89
N VAL A 3 15.22 3.71 2.57
CA VAL A 3 15.08 5.06 3.14
C VAL A 3 14.82 6.09 2.05
N PHE A 4 15.57 6.06 0.96
CA PHE A 4 15.35 6.97 -0.18
C PHE A 4 13.97 6.78 -0.82
N ASN A 5 13.50 5.52 -0.92
CA ASN A 5 12.17 5.23 -1.46
C ASN A 5 11.06 5.81 -0.57
N ASN A 6 11.20 5.72 0.76
CA ASN A 6 10.25 6.30 1.72
C ASN A 6 10.26 7.84 1.71
N LEU A 7 11.40 8.45 1.36
CA LEU A 7 11.53 9.90 1.17
C LEU A 7 11.13 10.37 -0.24
N ASN A 8 10.59 9.48 -1.08
CA ASN A 8 10.27 9.71 -2.49
C ASN A 8 11.47 10.14 -3.35
N ASP A 9 12.71 9.97 -2.88
CA ASP A 9 13.92 10.12 -3.69
C ASP A 9 14.17 8.84 -4.48
N PHE A 10 13.33 8.64 -5.50
CA PHE A 10 13.36 7.44 -6.33
C PHE A 10 14.64 7.28 -7.12
N LYS A 11 15.33 8.38 -7.47
CA LYS A 11 16.60 8.35 -8.20
C LYS A 11 17.70 7.71 -7.34
N SER A 12 17.87 8.18 -6.11
CA SER A 12 18.84 7.61 -5.16
C SER A 12 18.47 6.20 -4.74
N ALA A 13 17.16 5.89 -4.63
CA ALA A 13 16.65 4.55 -4.36
C ALA A 13 17.06 3.56 -5.45
N ILE A 14 16.81 3.90 -6.75
CA ILE A 14 17.19 3.07 -7.89
C ILE A 14 18.70 2.82 -7.89
N THR A 15 19.51 3.86 -7.77
CA THR A 15 20.98 3.73 -7.75
C THR A 15 21.43 2.78 -6.63
N SER A 16 20.82 2.89 -5.44
CA SER A 16 21.16 2.03 -4.30
C SER A 16 20.78 0.57 -4.55
N PHE A 17 19.58 0.30 -5.11
CA PHE A 17 19.14 -1.06 -5.42
C PHE A 17 19.92 -1.66 -6.60
N GLN A 18 20.26 -0.87 -7.63
CA GLN A 18 21.12 -1.32 -8.72
C GLN A 18 22.53 -1.69 -8.23
N ASN A 19 23.10 -0.93 -7.30
CA ASN A 19 24.35 -1.28 -6.68
C ASN A 19 24.26 -2.57 -5.86
N ALA A 20 23.14 -2.81 -5.18
CA ALA A 20 22.90 -4.05 -4.46
C ALA A 20 22.84 -5.25 -5.42
N VAL A 21 22.08 -5.13 -6.52
CA VAL A 21 21.98 -6.16 -7.57
C VAL A 21 23.33 -6.38 -8.27
N LYS A 22 24.12 -5.33 -8.50
CA LYS A 22 25.46 -5.46 -9.08
C LYS A 22 26.40 -6.26 -8.19
N LYS A 23 26.32 -6.05 -6.86
CA LYS A 23 27.13 -6.80 -5.87
C LYS A 23 26.62 -8.22 -5.65
N GLN A 24 25.31 -8.40 -5.66
CA GLN A 24 24.67 -9.68 -5.45
C GLN A 24 23.52 -9.86 -6.47
N PRO A 25 23.81 -10.40 -7.67
CA PRO A 25 22.83 -10.50 -8.76
C PRO A 25 21.59 -11.34 -8.44
N ASN A 26 21.70 -12.28 -7.50
CA ASN A 26 20.62 -13.17 -7.06
C ASN A 26 19.84 -12.62 -5.83
N HIS A 27 20.01 -11.35 -5.46
CA HIS A 27 19.30 -10.75 -4.34
C HIS A 27 17.85 -10.39 -4.74
N ALA A 28 16.93 -11.34 -4.58
CA ALA A 28 15.51 -11.18 -4.95
C ALA A 28 14.85 -9.95 -4.32
N GLY A 29 15.13 -9.66 -3.04
CA GLY A 29 14.60 -8.49 -2.36
C GLY A 29 15.07 -7.15 -2.98
N ALA A 30 16.28 -7.09 -3.53
CA ALA A 30 16.76 -5.88 -4.22
C ALA A 30 16.03 -5.71 -5.56
N HIS A 31 15.83 -6.79 -6.32
CA HIS A 31 15.03 -6.78 -7.55
C HIS A 31 13.58 -6.38 -7.27
N HIS A 32 12.97 -6.92 -6.22
CA HIS A 32 11.61 -6.56 -5.80
C HIS A 32 11.48 -5.06 -5.50
N ASN A 33 12.38 -4.52 -4.67
CA ASN A 33 12.34 -3.10 -4.31
C ASN A 33 12.63 -2.18 -5.51
N LEU A 34 13.51 -2.61 -6.42
CA LEU A 34 13.77 -1.91 -7.68
C LEU A 34 12.50 -1.87 -8.53
N ALA A 35 11.77 -2.99 -8.63
CA ALA A 35 10.50 -3.06 -9.34
C ALA A 35 9.44 -2.12 -8.76
N LEU A 36 9.28 -2.08 -7.44
CA LEU A 36 8.36 -1.15 -6.78
C LEU A 36 8.74 0.31 -7.05
N THR A 37 10.03 0.63 -7.03
CA THR A 37 10.51 1.98 -7.31
C THR A 37 10.25 2.38 -8.77
N PHE A 38 10.48 1.48 -9.73
CA PHE A 38 10.15 1.71 -11.13
C PHE A 38 8.64 1.89 -11.36
N LYS A 39 7.80 1.08 -10.68
CA LYS A 39 6.34 1.23 -10.71
C LYS A 39 5.91 2.62 -10.26
N ASN A 40 6.46 3.13 -9.15
CA ASN A 40 6.16 4.47 -8.62
C ASN A 40 6.55 5.59 -9.61
N LEU A 41 7.55 5.36 -10.45
CA LEU A 41 7.95 6.28 -11.53
C LEU A 41 7.20 6.08 -12.84
N GLY A 42 6.23 5.16 -12.91
CA GLY A 42 5.52 4.81 -14.14
C GLY A 42 6.37 4.03 -15.17
N LYS A 43 7.56 3.56 -14.79
CA LYS A 43 8.44 2.75 -15.64
C LYS A 43 8.02 1.28 -15.60
N ILE A 44 6.89 1.00 -16.24
CA ILE A 44 6.20 -0.29 -16.12
C ILE A 44 7.02 -1.46 -16.65
N ASN A 45 7.68 -1.32 -17.78
CA ASN A 45 8.48 -2.40 -18.39
C ASN A 45 9.67 -2.78 -17.50
N GLU A 46 10.38 -1.79 -16.96
CA GLU A 46 11.50 -2.01 -16.04
C GLU A 46 11.01 -2.64 -14.71
N ALA A 47 9.81 -2.27 -14.25
CA ALA A 47 9.19 -2.87 -13.08
C ALA A 47 8.86 -4.36 -13.31
N ILE A 48 8.27 -4.69 -14.47
CA ILE A 48 7.98 -6.08 -14.87
C ILE A 48 9.26 -6.91 -14.89
N ASN A 49 10.30 -6.45 -15.63
CA ASN A 49 11.57 -7.16 -15.72
C ASN A 49 12.19 -7.41 -14.33
N SER A 50 12.13 -6.41 -13.46
CA SER A 50 12.68 -6.53 -12.11
C SER A 50 11.87 -7.52 -11.25
N HIS A 51 10.54 -7.56 -11.35
CA HIS A 51 9.74 -8.59 -10.67
C HIS A 51 9.99 -9.99 -11.23
N GLU A 52 10.13 -10.15 -12.54
CA GLU A 52 10.49 -11.44 -13.15
C GLU A 52 11.84 -11.95 -12.64
N MET A 53 12.82 -11.06 -12.44
CA MET A 53 14.09 -11.43 -11.81
C MET A 53 13.92 -11.82 -10.34
N ALA A 54 13.08 -11.13 -9.58
CA ALA A 54 12.78 -11.52 -8.19
C ALA A 54 12.14 -12.91 -8.12
N ILE A 55 11.18 -13.23 -8.99
CA ILE A 55 10.56 -14.55 -9.10
C ILE A 55 11.58 -15.63 -9.47
N LYS A 56 12.50 -15.32 -10.38
CA LYS A 56 13.56 -16.24 -10.79
C LYS A 56 14.43 -16.68 -9.60
N TYR A 57 14.75 -15.76 -8.69
CA TYR A 57 15.64 -16.04 -7.57
C TYR A 57 14.92 -16.53 -6.32
N GLU A 58 13.65 -16.15 -6.13
CA GLU A 58 12.77 -16.64 -5.05
C GLU A 58 11.45 -17.14 -5.63
N PRO A 59 11.44 -18.30 -6.33
CA PRO A 59 10.27 -18.77 -7.04
C PRO A 59 9.11 -19.18 -6.12
N GLU A 60 9.35 -19.47 -4.87
CA GLU A 60 8.31 -19.84 -3.89
C GLU A 60 7.73 -18.62 -3.14
N ASN A 61 8.23 -17.41 -3.35
CA ASN A 61 7.73 -16.19 -2.72
C ASN A 61 6.59 -15.59 -3.55
N LEU A 62 5.35 -15.91 -3.18
CA LEU A 62 4.13 -15.47 -3.89
C LEU A 62 3.91 -13.95 -3.88
N ALA A 63 4.61 -13.19 -3.03
CA ALA A 63 4.56 -11.74 -3.08
C ALA A 63 5.04 -11.19 -4.43
N HIS A 64 6.08 -11.78 -5.00
CA HIS A 64 6.61 -11.35 -6.29
C HIS A 64 5.61 -11.58 -7.43
N ASP A 65 4.92 -12.73 -7.44
CA ASP A 65 3.87 -13.02 -8.41
C ASP A 65 2.67 -12.08 -8.24
N TYR A 66 2.30 -11.74 -7.01
CA TYR A 66 1.22 -10.82 -6.72
C TYR A 66 1.50 -9.44 -7.33
N TYR A 67 2.65 -8.85 -7.03
CA TYR A 67 3.02 -7.53 -7.55
C TYR A 67 3.20 -7.53 -9.06
N LEU A 68 3.74 -8.62 -9.64
CA LEU A 68 3.82 -8.76 -11.10
C LEU A 68 2.42 -8.82 -11.73
N SER A 69 1.46 -9.50 -11.10
CA SER A 69 0.08 -9.59 -11.60
C SER A 69 -0.69 -8.26 -11.57
N GLU A 70 -0.19 -7.26 -10.84
CA GLU A 70 -0.75 -5.90 -10.88
C GLU A 70 -0.32 -5.13 -12.14
N LEU A 71 0.82 -5.50 -12.71
CA LEU A 71 1.39 -4.87 -13.91
C LEU A 71 1.06 -5.63 -15.20
N LYS A 72 0.93 -6.95 -15.11
CA LYS A 72 0.76 -7.86 -16.24
C LYS A 72 -0.28 -8.94 -15.92
N LYS A 73 -1.52 -8.75 -16.40
CA LYS A 73 -2.66 -9.63 -16.08
C LYS A 73 -2.50 -11.05 -16.62
N GLU A 74 -1.74 -11.24 -17.70
CA GLU A 74 -1.48 -12.52 -18.36
C GLU A 74 -0.73 -13.50 -17.45
N VAL A 75 -0.11 -13.02 -16.37
CA VAL A 75 0.52 -13.86 -15.36
C VAL A 75 -0.50 -14.72 -14.60
N LEU A 76 -1.75 -14.25 -14.51
CA LEU A 76 -2.86 -14.99 -13.88
C LEU A 76 -3.35 -16.11 -14.80
N ASN A 77 -2.58 -17.17 -14.90
CA ASN A 77 -2.84 -18.36 -15.71
C ASN A 77 -2.89 -19.64 -14.86
N SER A 78 -3.25 -20.77 -15.48
CA SER A 78 -3.36 -22.06 -14.80
C SER A 78 -2.05 -22.52 -14.14
N GLY A 79 -0.90 -22.19 -14.74
CA GLY A 79 0.41 -22.51 -14.18
C GLY A 79 0.65 -21.82 -12.84
N LEU A 80 0.34 -20.52 -12.75
CA LEU A 80 0.42 -19.78 -11.49
C LEU A 80 -0.59 -20.32 -10.47
N LYS A 81 -1.83 -20.64 -10.87
CA LYS A 81 -2.84 -21.21 -9.96
C LYS A 81 -2.35 -22.54 -9.36
N ASN A 82 -1.76 -23.40 -10.16
CA ASN A 82 -1.16 -24.67 -9.68
C ASN A 82 0.02 -24.43 -8.73
N LYS A 83 0.90 -23.47 -9.04
CA LYS A 83 2.01 -23.05 -8.18
C LYS A 83 1.49 -22.60 -6.82
N ILE A 84 0.47 -21.73 -6.77
CA ILE A 84 -0.13 -21.22 -5.53
C ILE A 84 -0.67 -22.38 -4.69
N ASN A 85 -1.47 -23.28 -5.29
CA ASN A 85 -2.04 -24.42 -4.59
C ASN A 85 -0.96 -25.36 -4.02
N LYS A 86 0.12 -25.58 -4.77
CA LYS A 86 1.27 -26.38 -4.31
C LYS A 86 1.96 -25.74 -3.10
N ILE A 87 2.20 -24.43 -3.15
CA ILE A 87 2.88 -23.69 -2.07
C ILE A 87 2.00 -23.66 -0.82
N LEU A 88 0.71 -23.33 -0.95
CA LEU A 88 -0.22 -23.28 0.18
C LEU A 88 -0.54 -24.65 0.77
N GLY A 89 -0.47 -25.71 -0.04
CA GLY A 89 -0.67 -27.10 0.40
C GLY A 89 0.57 -27.76 1.02
N ASN A 90 1.73 -27.11 0.99
CA ASN A 90 2.97 -27.66 1.51
C ASN A 90 3.40 -26.91 2.77
N ASP A 91 3.35 -27.55 3.93
CA ASP A 91 3.69 -26.95 5.22
C ASP A 91 5.10 -26.34 5.28
N LYS A 92 6.07 -26.86 4.51
CA LYS A 92 7.44 -26.32 4.46
C LYS A 92 7.54 -24.99 3.71
N SER A 93 6.72 -24.79 2.67
CA SER A 93 6.69 -23.56 1.85
C SER A 93 5.63 -22.57 2.33
N LYS A 94 4.80 -22.97 3.31
CA LYS A 94 3.72 -22.16 3.86
C LYS A 94 4.26 -21.14 4.85
N THR A 95 4.68 -20.00 4.32
CA THR A 95 5.07 -18.84 5.13
C THR A 95 3.87 -17.92 5.34
N ALA A 96 3.90 -17.07 6.39
CA ALA A 96 2.88 -16.07 6.59
C ALA A 96 2.72 -15.13 5.36
N THR A 97 3.81 -14.81 4.68
CA THR A 97 3.82 -14.03 3.44
C THR A 97 3.07 -14.77 2.33
N ASN A 98 3.35 -16.06 2.14
CA ASN A 98 2.69 -16.88 1.11
C ASN A 98 1.21 -17.07 1.41
N ASP A 99 0.81 -17.23 2.69
CA ASP A 99 -0.60 -17.29 3.09
C ASP A 99 -1.33 -15.99 2.70
N VAL A 100 -0.74 -14.82 2.91
CA VAL A 100 -1.31 -13.53 2.55
C VAL A 100 -1.44 -13.40 1.03
N PHE A 101 -0.31 -13.43 0.32
CA PHE A 101 -0.28 -13.13 -1.11
C PHE A 101 -0.89 -14.24 -1.95
N GLY A 102 -0.85 -15.51 -1.48
CA GLY A 102 -1.55 -16.62 -2.12
C GLY A 102 -3.06 -16.43 -2.12
N ASN A 103 -3.65 -16.00 -0.99
CA ASN A 103 -5.08 -15.70 -0.93
C ASN A 103 -5.42 -14.47 -1.81
N PHE A 104 -4.62 -13.42 -1.82
CA PHE A 104 -4.85 -12.28 -2.71
C PHE A 104 -4.73 -12.66 -4.19
N LEU A 105 -3.82 -13.55 -4.57
CA LEU A 105 -3.75 -14.06 -5.94
C LEU A 105 -4.97 -14.92 -6.28
N LEU A 106 -5.41 -15.81 -5.38
CA LEU A 106 -6.62 -16.63 -5.58
C LEU A 106 -7.86 -15.74 -5.74
N SER A 107 -7.99 -14.65 -4.98
CA SER A 107 -9.09 -13.71 -5.16
C SER A 107 -9.10 -13.08 -6.56
N LYS A 108 -7.92 -12.78 -7.13
CA LYS A 108 -7.83 -12.26 -8.51
C LYS A 108 -8.29 -13.30 -9.55
N PHE A 109 -8.02 -14.60 -9.35
CA PHE A 109 -8.54 -15.67 -10.21
C PHE A 109 -10.06 -15.79 -10.14
N GLU A 110 -10.63 -15.72 -8.93
CA GLU A 110 -12.08 -15.81 -8.76
C GLU A 110 -12.78 -14.56 -9.35
N ARG A 111 -12.16 -13.38 -9.26
CA ARG A 111 -12.63 -12.16 -9.96
C ARG A 111 -12.67 -12.34 -11.47
N GLN A 112 -11.63 -12.93 -12.08
CA GLN A 112 -11.63 -13.21 -13.51
C GLN A 112 -12.76 -14.18 -13.91
N SER A 113 -13.07 -15.14 -13.03
CA SER A 113 -14.16 -16.10 -13.22
C SER A 113 -15.52 -15.55 -12.83
N LYS A 114 -15.64 -14.26 -12.42
CA LYS A 114 -16.85 -13.60 -11.93
C LYS A 114 -17.50 -14.32 -10.73
N ASN A 115 -16.73 -15.07 -9.96
CA ASN A 115 -17.16 -15.72 -8.72
C ASN A 115 -16.91 -14.80 -7.52
N HIS A 116 -17.80 -13.83 -7.33
CA HIS A 116 -17.63 -12.77 -6.34
C HIS A 116 -17.68 -13.29 -4.89
N GLU A 117 -18.43 -14.34 -4.63
CA GLU A 117 -18.49 -14.95 -3.29
C GLU A 117 -17.12 -15.48 -2.87
N LYS A 118 -16.51 -16.32 -3.70
CA LYS A 118 -15.16 -16.84 -3.42
C LYS A 118 -14.07 -15.76 -3.47
N GLU A 119 -14.24 -14.75 -4.33
CA GLU A 119 -13.34 -13.60 -4.36
C GLU A 119 -13.28 -12.92 -3.00
N ILE A 120 -14.46 -12.64 -2.40
CA ILE A 120 -14.58 -12.02 -1.07
C ILE A 120 -14.00 -12.92 0.02
N ASP A 121 -14.28 -14.22 -0.02
CA ASP A 121 -13.73 -15.18 0.94
C ASP A 121 -12.21 -15.18 0.96
N TYR A 122 -11.58 -15.18 -0.22
CA TYR A 122 -10.12 -15.12 -0.31
C TYR A 122 -9.56 -13.77 0.12
N LEU A 123 -10.25 -12.66 -0.17
CA LEU A 123 -9.85 -11.33 0.32
C LEU A 123 -9.90 -11.25 1.83
N ILE A 124 -10.98 -11.74 2.47
CA ILE A 124 -11.11 -11.79 3.93
C ILE A 124 -9.96 -12.60 4.53
N LYS A 125 -9.73 -13.83 4.04
CA LYS A 125 -8.63 -14.68 4.51
C LYS A 125 -7.26 -14.02 4.36
N GLY A 126 -7.01 -13.39 3.22
CA GLY A 126 -5.76 -12.67 2.97
C GLY A 126 -5.56 -11.51 3.93
N HIS A 127 -6.60 -10.70 4.16
CA HIS A 127 -6.55 -9.56 5.08
C HIS A 127 -6.41 -9.98 6.54
N GLU A 128 -7.10 -11.03 6.99
CA GLU A 128 -6.94 -11.58 8.34
C GLU A 128 -5.50 -12.04 8.59
N LYS A 129 -4.92 -12.77 7.64
CA LYS A 129 -3.51 -13.21 7.73
C LYS A 129 -2.56 -12.02 7.75
N PHE A 130 -2.77 -11.03 6.88
CA PHE A 130 -1.98 -9.81 6.84
C PHE A 130 -2.07 -9.02 8.15
N PHE A 131 -3.27 -8.85 8.68
CA PHE A 131 -3.49 -8.17 9.95
C PHE A 131 -2.77 -8.89 11.10
N ASN A 132 -2.95 -10.22 11.22
CA ASN A 132 -2.34 -11.01 12.28
C ASN A 132 -0.81 -10.96 12.22
N THR A 133 -0.23 -11.00 11.02
CA THR A 133 1.22 -10.91 10.82
C THR A 133 1.76 -9.52 11.20
N ASN A 134 0.97 -8.47 11.01
CA ASN A 134 1.37 -7.09 11.28
C ASN A 134 0.71 -6.48 12.52
N LYS A 135 0.05 -7.29 13.36
CA LYS A 135 -0.74 -6.84 14.50
C LYS A 135 0.01 -5.83 15.38
N LYS A 136 1.25 -6.14 15.75
CA LYS A 136 2.08 -5.24 16.57
C LYS A 136 2.25 -3.85 15.94
N ARG A 137 2.41 -3.77 14.62
CA ARG A 137 2.53 -2.50 13.89
C ARG A 137 1.21 -1.74 13.87
N PHE A 138 0.08 -2.44 13.71
CA PHE A 138 -1.24 -1.83 13.78
C PHE A 138 -1.54 -1.32 15.19
N ASP A 139 -1.25 -2.11 16.22
CA ASP A 139 -1.44 -1.71 17.62
C ASP A 139 -0.62 -0.46 17.98
N LEU A 140 0.63 -0.37 17.50
CA LEU A 140 1.45 0.83 17.66
C LEU A 140 0.87 2.04 16.93
N GLY A 141 0.34 1.84 15.71
CA GLY A 141 -0.34 2.90 14.95
C GLY A 141 -1.61 3.39 15.63
N LEU A 142 -2.43 2.47 16.16
CA LEU A 142 -3.62 2.81 16.93
C LEU A 142 -3.25 3.61 18.21
N LYS A 143 -2.24 3.14 18.95
CA LYS A 143 -1.75 3.87 20.13
C LYS A 143 -1.30 5.28 19.76
N TYR A 144 -0.50 5.43 18.70
CA TYR A 144 -0.07 6.75 18.23
C TYR A 144 -1.27 7.66 17.90
N CYS A 145 -2.25 7.16 17.13
CA CYS A 145 -3.40 7.96 16.71
C CYS A 145 -4.34 8.32 17.87
N PHE A 146 -4.63 7.37 18.77
CA PHE A 146 -5.68 7.56 19.79
C PHE A 146 -5.12 7.99 21.15
N ASP A 147 -3.90 7.67 21.49
CA ASP A 147 -3.30 8.07 22.76
C ASP A 147 -2.40 9.29 22.57
N ASP A 148 -1.39 9.20 21.69
CA ASP A 148 -0.34 10.22 21.60
C ASP A 148 -0.87 11.49 20.91
N VAL A 149 -1.56 11.37 19.75
CA VAL A 149 -2.06 12.52 18.97
C VAL A 149 -3.18 13.27 19.70
N ILE A 150 -4.11 12.55 20.36
CA ILE A 150 -5.19 13.19 21.12
C ILE A 150 -4.61 14.01 22.28
N HIS A 151 -3.66 13.46 23.05
CA HIS A 151 -3.02 14.20 24.13
C HIS A 151 -2.25 15.44 23.65
N ILE A 152 -1.67 15.40 22.46
CA ILE A 152 -1.04 16.58 21.85
C ILE A 152 -2.10 17.64 21.50
N SER A 153 -3.22 17.22 20.90
CA SER A 153 -4.31 18.14 20.52
C SER A 153 -4.93 18.85 21.70
N GLU A 154 -5.05 18.21 22.85
CA GLU A 154 -5.54 18.81 24.11
C GLU A 154 -4.62 19.91 24.64
N LYS A 155 -3.31 19.84 24.34
CA LYS A 155 -2.32 20.85 24.73
C LYS A 155 -2.26 22.05 23.77
N LEU A 156 -2.81 21.91 22.56
CA LEU A 156 -2.87 22.99 21.58
C LEU A 156 -3.96 24.00 21.99
N LYS A 157 -3.59 25.02 22.77
CA LYS A 157 -4.46 26.17 23.03
C LYS A 157 -4.55 26.99 21.75
N VAL A 158 -5.65 26.84 21.02
CA VAL A 158 -5.94 27.74 19.90
C VAL A 158 -6.20 29.13 20.45
N ASN A 159 -5.35 30.10 20.13
CA ASN A 159 -5.53 31.48 20.50
C ASN A 159 -6.66 32.04 19.63
N LYS A 160 -7.85 32.21 20.19
CA LYS A 160 -9.05 32.67 19.47
C LYS A 160 -8.90 34.06 18.84
N ASN A 161 -7.86 34.81 19.21
CA ASN A 161 -7.62 36.15 18.72
C ASN A 161 -6.92 36.22 17.35
N ASP A 162 -6.38 35.10 16.87
CA ASP A 162 -5.67 35.04 15.56
C ASP A 162 -6.59 34.64 14.38
N ILE A 163 -7.89 34.44 14.65
CA ILE A 163 -8.87 34.25 13.58
C ILE A 163 -9.26 35.63 13.04
N GLU A 164 -8.45 36.17 12.15
CA GLU A 164 -8.87 37.33 11.35
C GLU A 164 -10.21 37.01 10.67
N LYS A 165 -11.17 37.94 10.89
CA LYS A 165 -12.53 37.88 10.34
C LYS A 165 -12.54 38.03 8.82
N ASN A 166 -12.01 37.08 8.10
CA ASN A 166 -12.24 36.98 6.66
C ASN A 166 -13.56 36.23 6.42
N ASN A 167 -14.64 37.00 6.44
CA ASN A 167 -16.01 36.56 6.71
C ASN A 167 -16.72 35.81 5.58
N ASN A 168 -16.08 35.47 4.46
CA ASN A 168 -16.78 34.94 3.29
C ASN A 168 -16.46 33.47 2.92
N ILE A 169 -15.48 32.86 3.57
CA ILE A 169 -15.13 31.45 3.29
C ILE A 169 -15.37 30.63 4.56
N LYS A 170 -16.29 29.68 4.46
CA LYS A 170 -16.49 28.66 5.51
C LYS A 170 -15.80 27.38 5.08
N PRO A 171 -14.57 27.10 5.53
CA PRO A 171 -13.89 25.87 5.18
C PRO A 171 -14.63 24.68 5.79
N ILE A 172 -14.78 23.61 5.00
CA ILE A 172 -15.28 22.32 5.47
C ILE A 172 -14.08 21.39 5.52
N PHE A 173 -13.76 20.91 6.73
CA PHE A 173 -12.71 19.92 6.93
C PHE A 173 -13.32 18.52 7.02
N ILE A 174 -12.86 17.61 6.16
CA ILE A 174 -13.22 16.20 6.24
C ILE A 174 -12.07 15.50 6.95
N ILE A 175 -12.32 15.12 8.21
CA ILE A 175 -11.32 14.47 9.06
C ILE A 175 -11.70 13.00 9.19
N GLY A 176 -10.73 12.12 8.97
CA GLY A 176 -10.93 10.69 9.14
C GLY A 176 -9.61 9.93 9.11
N VAL A 177 -9.65 8.70 9.57
CA VAL A 177 -8.49 7.81 9.42
C VAL A 177 -8.27 7.46 7.94
N PRO A 178 -7.04 7.19 7.50
CA PRO A 178 -6.78 6.75 6.14
C PRO A 178 -7.73 5.61 5.72
N ARG A 179 -8.29 5.70 4.51
CA ARG A 179 -9.25 4.74 3.94
C ARG A 179 -10.66 4.74 4.58
N CYS A 180 -11.04 5.75 5.34
CA CYS A 180 -12.41 5.89 5.89
C CYS A 180 -13.45 6.36 4.85
N GLY A 181 -13.05 6.61 3.60
CA GLY A 181 -13.94 7.11 2.55
C GLY A 181 -14.03 8.63 2.46
N SER A 182 -13.11 9.37 3.08
CA SER A 182 -13.04 10.84 3.02
C SER A 182 -13.12 11.37 1.59
N THR A 183 -12.37 10.77 0.64
CA THR A 183 -12.41 11.11 -0.79
C THR A 183 -13.81 10.92 -1.41
N LEU A 184 -14.57 9.90 -0.98
CA LEU A 184 -15.95 9.69 -1.46
C LEU A 184 -16.87 10.77 -0.94
N VAL A 185 -16.77 11.12 0.35
CA VAL A 185 -17.55 12.21 0.98
C VAL A 185 -17.24 13.53 0.30
N GLU A 186 -15.96 13.81 0.05
CA GLU A 186 -15.49 14.98 -0.67
C GLU A 186 -16.12 15.06 -2.08
N LYS A 187 -16.10 13.97 -2.86
CA LYS A 187 -16.73 13.92 -4.18
C LYS A 187 -18.24 14.10 -4.13
N ILE A 188 -18.92 13.56 -3.11
CA ILE A 188 -20.37 13.76 -2.94
C ILE A 188 -20.67 15.22 -2.66
N ILE A 189 -19.90 15.88 -1.78
CA ILE A 189 -20.06 17.32 -1.49
C ILE A 189 -19.80 18.15 -2.76
N GLY A 190 -18.72 17.84 -3.50
CA GLY A 190 -18.32 18.54 -4.71
C GLY A 190 -19.25 18.31 -5.92
N SER A 191 -20.09 17.27 -5.90
CA SER A 191 -21.07 16.98 -6.98
C SER A 191 -22.38 17.76 -6.87
N GLY A 192 -22.54 18.59 -5.84
CA GLY A 192 -23.70 19.44 -5.67
C GLY A 192 -23.80 20.55 -6.73
N ASN A 193 -24.98 21.21 -6.81
CA ASN A 193 -25.28 22.27 -7.79
C ASN A 193 -24.46 23.55 -7.58
N LYS A 194 -23.70 23.68 -6.50
CA LYS A 194 -22.80 24.81 -6.22
C LYS A 194 -21.37 24.36 -6.41
N SER A 195 -20.58 25.13 -7.17
CA SER A 195 -19.15 24.92 -7.28
C SER A 195 -18.50 25.15 -5.92
N ILE A 196 -17.97 24.09 -5.33
CA ILE A 196 -17.20 24.13 -4.09
C ILE A 196 -15.75 23.83 -4.49
N PRO A 197 -14.80 24.75 -4.24
CA PRO A 197 -13.40 24.47 -4.48
C PRO A 197 -12.96 23.28 -3.62
N MET A 198 -12.42 22.25 -4.27
CA MET A 198 -11.91 21.06 -3.61
C MET A 198 -10.43 21.27 -3.30
N GLY A 199 -10.02 20.96 -2.07
CA GLY A 199 -8.63 20.93 -1.67
C GLY A 199 -8.00 19.56 -1.92
N GLU A 200 -6.69 19.49 -1.83
CA GLU A 200 -5.98 18.20 -1.81
C GLU A 200 -5.86 17.69 -0.36
N GLU A 201 -5.67 16.38 -0.20
CA GLU A 201 -5.32 15.80 1.10
C GLU A 201 -4.01 16.44 1.58
N THR A 202 -4.07 17.14 2.70
CA THR A 202 -2.91 17.83 3.25
C THR A 202 -2.43 17.13 4.51
N SER A 203 -1.11 16.91 4.61
CA SER A 203 -0.45 16.47 5.86
C SER A 203 -0.18 17.64 6.80
N LEU A 204 -0.97 18.74 6.72
CA LEU A 204 -0.71 19.95 7.50
C LEU A 204 -0.70 19.68 9.01
N LEU A 205 -1.65 18.88 9.49
CA LEU A 205 -1.70 18.48 10.91
C LEU A 205 -0.49 17.66 11.31
N GLU A 206 -0.10 16.68 10.50
CA GLU A 206 1.05 15.81 10.73
C GLU A 206 2.36 16.63 10.73
N ASN A 207 2.52 17.55 9.78
CA ASN A 207 3.67 18.45 9.70
C ASN A 207 3.71 19.47 10.84
N TYR A 208 2.56 19.83 11.42
CA TYR A 208 2.48 20.74 12.55
C TYR A 208 2.79 20.05 13.87
N ILE A 209 2.35 18.80 14.04
CA ILE A 209 2.58 18.01 15.24
C ILE A 209 4.03 17.54 15.35
N ASN A 210 4.72 17.31 14.24
CA ASN A 210 6.10 16.83 14.19
C ASN A 210 7.15 17.96 14.25
N LYS A 211 6.76 19.21 14.43
CA LYS A 211 7.62 20.36 14.73
C LYS A 211 7.64 20.64 16.23
#